data_02fc78df3dfda003354702574114cdc7
#
_entry.id   02fc78df3dfda003354702574114cdc7
#
_cell.length_a   1.000
_cell.length_b   1.000
_cell.length_c   1.000
_cell.angle_alpha   90.00
_cell.angle_beta   90.00
_cell.angle_gamma   90.00
#
_symmetry.space_group_name_H-M   'P 1'
#
loop_
_entity.id
_entity.type
_entity.pdbx_description
1 polymer ?
#
loop_
_entity_poly.entity_id
_entity_poly.type
_entity_poly.pdbx_seq_one_letter_code
_entity_poly.pdbx_strand_id
1 'polypeptide(L)'
;MKPNQNVAIIGYGGYVPLRRIKASEIARIWGKSDRALPIEEKSVAYIDEDTATMAVEASLNALKRARIDPSEIGAVFVGTESKIYTVKPTSTVVAEALGITPATLASDYEFACKAGTEAIQTSIGLVASGMVKYALAIGSDIARGRPGDELEYTAGAGAAAFILARSGIHDEIAVIEGSVSYVTDTPDFWRREGQIYPMHYYRFTGEPAYFNHIRNAVLRLMDNLGLKPSDFNHVVFHQPNAKFPQEVARSLGFKPEQYKTGLLVPLIGNTYAAASLLGLAAALDVSKPGERILVASFGSGAGSDAISLVVKDGIEKVRDLAPKIMDYISKRIYVDYALYAKYRNKFNE
;
A
#
# COMPACT_ATOMS: atom_id res chain seq x y z
N MET A 1 -10.32 16.52 -4.51
CA MET A 1 -10.17 17.26 -3.25
C MET A 1 -8.83 17.99 -3.29
N LYS A 2 -8.81 19.23 -2.89
CA LYS A 2 -7.59 20.04 -2.80
C LYS A 2 -7.59 20.70 -1.42
N PRO A 3 -6.55 20.49 -0.60
CA PRO A 3 -6.50 21.10 0.72
C PRO A 3 -6.29 22.63 0.61
N ASN A 4 -6.77 23.38 1.58
CA ASN A 4 -6.58 24.85 1.64
C ASN A 4 -5.12 25.25 1.87
N GLN A 5 -4.34 24.37 2.48
CA GLN A 5 -2.90 24.51 2.67
C GLN A 5 -2.19 23.31 2.07
N ASN A 6 -1.08 23.56 1.41
CA ASN A 6 -0.32 22.47 0.79
C ASN A 6 0.24 21.53 1.86
N VAL A 7 0.16 20.24 1.58
CA VAL A 7 0.67 19.16 2.43
C VAL A 7 1.76 18.41 1.68
N ALA A 8 2.81 18.09 2.39
CA ALA A 8 3.96 17.36 1.86
C ALA A 8 4.17 16.04 2.60
N ILE A 9 4.70 15.05 1.89
CA ILE A 9 5.36 13.89 2.47
C ILE A 9 6.76 14.33 2.88
N ILE A 10 7.12 14.11 4.14
CA ILE A 10 8.44 14.42 4.71
C ILE A 10 9.21 13.15 5.12
N GLY A 11 8.53 12.01 5.19
CA GLY A 11 9.11 10.71 5.47
C GLY A 11 8.32 9.60 4.81
N TYR A 12 9.00 8.58 4.33
CA TYR A 12 8.38 7.35 3.83
C TYR A 12 9.23 6.14 4.17
N GLY A 13 8.60 4.99 4.27
CA GLY A 13 9.27 3.73 4.51
C GLY A 13 8.42 2.56 4.07
N GLY A 14 9.06 1.42 3.87
CA GLY A 14 8.39 0.18 3.59
C GLY A 14 9.06 -0.98 4.30
N TYR A 15 8.36 -2.08 4.36
CA TYR A 15 8.84 -3.36 4.82
C TYR A 15 8.23 -4.49 4.00
N VAL A 16 9.04 -5.45 3.60
CA VAL A 16 8.61 -6.68 2.95
C VAL A 16 9.30 -7.84 3.66
N PRO A 17 8.55 -8.84 4.16
CA PRO A 17 9.13 -10.01 4.81
C PRO A 17 10.22 -10.67 3.96
N LEU A 18 11.24 -11.22 4.60
CA LEU A 18 12.40 -11.83 3.95
C LEU A 18 12.04 -13.10 3.18
N ARG A 19 11.03 -13.83 3.64
CA ARG A 19 10.66 -15.14 3.09
C ARG A 19 9.80 -15.00 1.84
N ARG A 20 10.01 -15.93 0.90
CA ARG A 20 9.27 -16.02 -0.36
C ARG A 20 8.82 -17.46 -0.61
N ILE A 21 7.62 -17.60 -1.16
CA ILE A 21 7.19 -18.86 -1.80
C ILE A 21 6.96 -18.60 -3.29
N LYS A 22 7.49 -19.47 -4.13
CA LYS A 22 7.25 -19.42 -5.58
C LYS A 22 5.81 -19.85 -5.88
N ALA A 23 5.16 -19.17 -6.82
CA ALA A 23 3.83 -19.58 -7.27
C ALA A 23 3.83 -20.99 -7.87
N SER A 24 4.92 -21.40 -8.51
CA SER A 24 5.12 -22.77 -9.03
C SER A 24 5.12 -23.82 -7.91
N GLU A 25 5.61 -23.50 -6.71
CA GLU A 25 5.59 -24.41 -5.57
C GLU A 25 4.15 -24.64 -5.08
N ILE A 26 3.31 -23.60 -5.05
CA ILE A 26 1.88 -23.72 -4.74
C ILE A 26 1.18 -24.55 -5.83
N ALA A 27 1.45 -24.28 -7.11
CA ALA A 27 0.88 -25.02 -8.23
C ALA A 27 1.23 -26.51 -8.17
N ARG A 28 2.48 -26.84 -7.84
CA ARG A 28 2.95 -28.23 -7.67
C ARG A 28 2.13 -29.02 -6.64
N ILE A 29 1.84 -28.39 -5.49
CA ILE A 29 1.07 -29.04 -4.42
C ILE A 29 -0.38 -29.32 -4.84
N TRP A 30 -0.98 -28.40 -5.58
CA TRP A 30 -2.38 -28.51 -6.01
C TRP A 30 -2.54 -29.18 -7.38
N GLY A 31 -1.47 -29.73 -7.96
CA GLY A 31 -1.51 -30.39 -9.27
C GLY A 31 -1.95 -29.47 -10.41
N LYS A 32 -1.72 -28.15 -10.27
CA LYS A 32 -2.06 -27.17 -11.31
C LYS A 32 -0.86 -26.91 -12.23
N SER A 33 -1.15 -26.52 -13.47
CA SER A 33 -0.11 -26.11 -14.41
C SER A 33 0.62 -24.87 -13.91
N ASP A 34 1.94 -24.85 -14.04
CA ASP A 34 2.79 -23.67 -13.81
C ASP A 34 2.80 -22.67 -14.98
N ARG A 35 2.09 -23.01 -16.07
CA ARG A 35 1.92 -22.11 -17.22
C ARG A 35 0.94 -21.01 -16.88
N ALA A 36 1.33 -19.76 -17.13
CA ALA A 36 0.50 -18.56 -16.92
C ALA A 36 0.07 -18.32 -15.47
N LEU A 37 0.97 -18.51 -14.51
CA LEU A 37 0.75 -18.14 -13.12
C LEU A 37 0.55 -16.62 -12.97
N PRO A 38 -0.28 -16.17 -12.00
CA PRO A 38 -0.64 -14.76 -11.86
C PRO A 38 0.52 -13.88 -11.36
N ILE A 39 1.54 -14.49 -10.74
CA ILE A 39 2.75 -13.87 -10.20
C ILE A 39 3.91 -14.87 -10.27
N GLU A 40 5.13 -14.42 -10.01
CA GLU A 40 6.32 -15.27 -9.92
C GLU A 40 6.46 -15.88 -8.52
N GLU A 41 6.41 -15.01 -7.52
CA GLU A 41 6.57 -15.36 -6.10
C GLU A 41 5.84 -14.35 -5.21
N LYS A 42 5.62 -14.69 -3.95
CA LYS A 42 5.04 -13.77 -2.97
C LYS A 42 5.80 -13.78 -1.66
N SER A 43 5.70 -12.66 -0.95
CA SER A 43 6.21 -12.51 0.41
C SER A 43 5.40 -13.36 1.39
N VAL A 44 6.09 -13.95 2.36
CA VAL A 44 5.53 -14.77 3.43
C VAL A 44 6.02 -14.25 4.77
N ALA A 45 5.09 -13.77 5.59
CA ALA A 45 5.40 -13.36 6.95
C ALA A 45 5.87 -14.58 7.78
N TYR A 46 6.89 -14.37 8.60
CA TYR A 46 7.37 -15.36 9.55
C TYR A 46 6.47 -15.45 10.78
N ILE A 47 6.79 -16.34 11.70
CA ILE A 47 5.95 -16.60 12.89
C ILE A 47 5.91 -15.44 13.88
N ASP A 48 6.90 -14.57 13.85
CA ASP A 48 7.05 -13.35 14.67
C ASP A 48 6.73 -12.06 13.90
N GLU A 49 6.27 -12.18 12.66
CA GLU A 49 5.85 -11.06 11.84
C GLU A 49 4.33 -11.01 11.74
N ASP A 50 3.75 -9.87 12.07
CA ASP A 50 2.34 -9.58 11.93
C ASP A 50 2.09 -8.16 11.35
N THR A 51 0.83 -7.78 11.21
CA THR A 51 0.45 -6.48 10.67
C THR A 51 1.04 -5.32 11.48
N ALA A 52 1.12 -5.41 12.82
CA ALA A 52 1.67 -4.34 13.64
C ALA A 52 3.20 -4.29 13.56
N THR A 53 3.89 -5.42 13.65
CA THR A 53 5.36 -5.46 13.60
C THR A 53 5.91 -4.96 12.27
N MET A 54 5.25 -5.33 11.15
CA MET A 54 5.59 -4.78 9.83
C MET A 54 5.29 -3.29 9.71
N ALA A 55 4.17 -2.82 10.29
CA ALA A 55 3.83 -1.40 10.33
C ALA A 55 4.85 -0.58 11.15
N VAL A 56 5.33 -1.11 12.27
CA VAL A 56 6.39 -0.49 13.08
C VAL A 56 7.68 -0.34 12.27
N GLU A 57 8.14 -1.41 11.61
CA GLU A 57 9.38 -1.36 10.81
C GLU A 57 9.28 -0.36 9.64
N ALA A 58 8.18 -0.36 8.91
CA ALA A 58 7.93 0.61 7.85
C ALA A 58 7.92 2.05 8.40
N SER A 59 7.34 2.27 9.57
CA SER A 59 7.26 3.58 10.22
C SER A 59 8.61 4.04 10.75
N LEU A 60 9.45 3.15 11.30
CA LEU A 60 10.83 3.48 11.68
C LEU A 60 11.64 3.96 10.48
N ASN A 61 11.46 3.36 9.32
CA ASN A 61 12.10 3.79 8.08
C ASN A 61 11.57 5.16 7.61
N ALA A 62 10.29 5.44 7.79
CA ALA A 62 9.71 6.76 7.52
C ALA A 62 10.25 7.82 8.49
N LEU A 63 10.35 7.51 9.78
CA LEU A 63 10.92 8.41 10.81
C LEU A 63 12.39 8.75 10.55
N LYS A 64 13.21 7.76 10.14
CA LYS A 64 14.63 7.99 9.77
C LYS A 64 14.74 9.03 8.65
N ARG A 65 13.85 8.99 7.66
CA ARG A 65 13.82 9.96 6.56
C ARG A 65 13.24 11.31 6.97
N ALA A 66 12.20 11.32 7.81
CA ALA A 66 11.56 12.55 8.27
C ALA A 66 12.45 13.36 9.27
N ARG A 67 13.31 12.70 10.03
CA ARG A 67 14.19 13.33 11.05
C ARG A 67 13.42 14.18 12.06
N ILE A 68 12.27 13.71 12.50
CA ILE A 68 11.43 14.36 13.52
C ILE A 68 11.44 13.55 14.81
N ASP A 69 11.08 14.20 15.92
CA ASP A 69 10.80 13.50 17.17
C ASP A 69 9.46 12.77 17.03
N PRO A 70 9.38 11.44 17.26
CA PRO A 70 8.12 10.70 17.21
C PRO A 70 7.02 11.29 18.09
N SER A 71 7.36 11.86 19.26
CA SER A 71 6.41 12.49 20.17
C SER A 71 5.65 13.69 19.60
N GLU A 72 6.13 14.28 18.49
CA GLU A 72 5.46 15.37 17.78
C GLU A 72 4.37 14.88 16.79
N ILE A 73 4.23 13.55 16.58
CA ILE A 73 3.19 12.99 15.69
C ILE A 73 1.84 13.05 16.41
N GLY A 74 0.98 13.94 15.94
CA GLY A 74 -0.35 14.15 16.51
C GLY A 74 -1.44 13.20 15.99
N ALA A 75 -1.17 12.39 14.97
CA ALA A 75 -2.11 11.39 14.46
C ALA A 75 -1.41 10.17 13.86
N VAL A 76 -1.93 8.96 14.14
CA VAL A 76 -1.46 7.68 13.61
C VAL A 76 -2.64 6.90 13.06
N PHE A 77 -2.60 6.57 11.77
CA PHE A 77 -3.65 5.79 11.10
C PHE A 77 -3.06 4.56 10.43
N VAL A 78 -3.71 3.40 10.66
CA VAL A 78 -3.35 2.14 10.02
C VAL A 78 -4.51 1.65 9.16
N GLY A 79 -4.29 1.59 7.86
CA GLY A 79 -5.18 0.91 6.91
C GLY A 79 -4.82 -0.57 6.84
N THR A 80 -5.78 -1.45 7.16
CA THR A 80 -5.56 -2.90 7.16
C THR A 80 -6.87 -3.68 7.07
N GLU A 81 -6.87 -4.83 6.43
CA GLU A 81 -7.95 -5.83 6.48
C GLU A 81 -7.54 -7.11 7.23
N SER A 82 -6.36 -7.10 7.85
CA SER A 82 -5.79 -8.23 8.62
C SER A 82 -5.31 -7.79 10.01
N LYS A 83 -6.18 -7.08 10.75
CA LYS A 83 -5.91 -6.62 12.12
C LYS A 83 -5.51 -7.79 13.03
N ILE A 84 -4.61 -7.53 13.97
CA ILE A 84 -4.21 -8.52 14.99
C ILE A 84 -5.38 -8.82 15.92
N TYR A 85 -6.11 -7.79 16.33
CA TYR A 85 -7.25 -7.88 17.23
C TYR A 85 -8.52 -7.38 16.54
N THR A 86 -9.64 -8.01 16.80
CA THR A 86 -10.92 -7.58 16.23
C THR A 86 -11.37 -6.22 16.78
N VAL A 87 -11.13 -5.95 18.07
CA VAL A 87 -11.62 -4.74 18.77
C VAL A 87 -10.50 -3.77 19.13
N LYS A 88 -9.30 -4.25 19.51
CA LYS A 88 -8.18 -3.38 19.87
C LYS A 88 -7.53 -2.79 18.60
N PRO A 89 -7.31 -1.45 18.51
CA PRO A 89 -6.69 -0.84 17.32
C PRO A 89 -5.23 -1.26 17.15
N THR A 90 -4.83 -1.52 15.91
CA THR A 90 -3.42 -1.75 15.51
C THR A 90 -2.61 -0.47 15.62
N SER A 91 -3.20 0.67 15.30
CA SER A 91 -2.59 2.00 15.36
C SER A 91 -2.07 2.38 16.74
N THR A 92 -2.78 1.98 17.83
CA THR A 92 -2.29 2.23 19.20
C THR A 92 -1.08 1.37 19.56
N VAL A 93 -1.02 0.12 19.07
CA VAL A 93 0.15 -0.75 19.25
C VAL A 93 1.38 -0.15 18.55
N VAL A 94 1.19 0.32 17.31
CA VAL A 94 2.24 0.97 16.53
C VAL A 94 2.70 2.27 17.18
N ALA A 95 1.75 3.12 17.60
CA ALA A 95 2.06 4.40 18.25
C ALA A 95 2.88 4.21 19.54
N GLU A 96 2.51 3.24 20.37
CA GLU A 96 3.25 2.91 21.60
C GLU A 96 4.66 2.42 21.29
N ALA A 97 4.80 1.48 20.35
CA ALA A 97 6.09 0.93 19.94
C ALA A 97 7.05 1.99 19.37
N LEU A 98 6.53 3.06 18.80
CA LEU A 98 7.31 4.17 18.23
C LEU A 98 7.55 5.33 19.20
N GLY A 99 7.00 5.29 20.44
CA GLY A 99 7.10 6.37 21.41
C GLY A 99 6.28 7.62 21.07
N ILE A 100 5.18 7.45 20.34
CA ILE A 100 4.27 8.53 19.93
C ILE A 100 3.23 8.84 21.00
N THR A 101 2.85 7.84 21.80
CA THR A 101 1.83 7.97 22.87
C THR A 101 2.32 8.87 24.02
N PRO A 102 1.40 9.42 24.87
CA PRO A 102 -0.06 9.25 24.83
C PRO A 102 -0.82 10.36 24.08
N ALA A 103 -0.18 11.42 23.65
CA ALA A 103 -0.84 12.63 23.12
C ALA A 103 -1.01 12.56 21.59
N THR A 104 -1.71 11.54 21.08
CA THR A 104 -1.93 11.35 19.65
C THR A 104 -3.33 10.81 19.37
N LEU A 105 -3.92 11.21 18.24
CA LEU A 105 -5.12 10.57 17.69
C LEU A 105 -4.72 9.27 16.99
N ALA A 106 -5.40 8.16 17.26
CA ALA A 106 -5.11 6.88 16.65
C ALA A 106 -6.38 6.17 16.18
N SER A 107 -6.36 5.62 14.97
CA SER A 107 -7.48 4.84 14.41
C SER A 107 -7.01 3.87 13.33
N ASP A 108 -7.74 2.76 13.19
CA ASP A 108 -7.57 1.83 12.07
C ASP A 108 -8.66 2.10 11.02
N TYR A 109 -8.30 1.96 9.75
CA TYR A 109 -9.22 2.04 8.62
C TYR A 109 -9.44 0.67 7.99
N GLU A 110 -10.71 0.40 7.67
CA GLU A 110 -11.17 -0.83 7.01
C GLU A 110 -11.87 -0.49 5.70
N PHE A 111 -11.11 -0.31 4.64
CA PHE A 111 -11.63 -0.20 3.27
C PHE A 111 -10.87 -1.14 2.35
N ALA A 112 -10.80 -2.41 2.72
CA ALA A 112 -10.06 -3.42 1.98
C ALA A 112 -8.67 -2.88 1.56
N CYS A 113 -8.23 -3.16 0.34
CA CYS A 113 -6.90 -2.74 -0.14
C CYS A 113 -6.72 -1.22 -0.32
N LYS A 114 -7.80 -0.42 -0.25
CA LYS A 114 -7.77 1.06 -0.30
C LYS A 114 -7.48 1.69 1.07
N ALA A 115 -7.59 0.94 2.15
CA ALA A 115 -7.51 1.47 3.52
C ALA A 115 -6.23 2.29 3.81
N GLY A 116 -5.10 1.94 3.18
CA GLY A 116 -3.85 2.70 3.31
C GLY A 116 -3.93 4.10 2.71
N THR A 117 -4.60 4.28 1.57
CA THR A 117 -4.80 5.62 0.99
C THR A 117 -5.88 6.42 1.72
N GLU A 118 -6.86 5.78 2.38
CA GLU A 118 -7.76 6.46 3.33
C GLU A 118 -6.98 7.10 4.47
N ALA A 119 -6.00 6.37 5.03
CA ALA A 119 -5.12 6.91 6.06
C ALA A 119 -4.36 8.16 5.56
N ILE A 120 -3.85 8.14 4.31
CA ILE A 120 -3.23 9.32 3.69
C ILE A 120 -4.23 10.46 3.53
N GLN A 121 -5.44 10.21 3.00
CA GLN A 121 -6.47 11.22 2.77
C GLN A 121 -6.88 11.94 4.06
N THR A 122 -7.10 11.18 5.14
CA THR A 122 -7.42 11.74 6.46
C THR A 122 -6.26 12.54 7.01
N SER A 123 -5.03 12.04 6.88
CA SER A 123 -3.82 12.74 7.30
C SER A 123 -3.64 14.08 6.58
N ILE A 124 -3.92 14.14 5.27
CA ILE A 124 -3.92 15.40 4.51
C ILE A 124 -4.88 16.42 5.14
N GLY A 125 -6.11 16.01 5.47
CA GLY A 125 -7.12 16.88 6.06
C GLY A 125 -6.68 17.43 7.43
N LEU A 126 -6.18 16.58 8.33
CA LEU A 126 -5.77 16.98 9.67
C LEU A 126 -4.53 17.89 9.66
N VAL A 127 -3.56 17.61 8.82
CA VAL A 127 -2.36 18.43 8.66
C VAL A 127 -2.70 19.78 8.02
N ALA A 128 -3.51 19.77 6.95
CA ALA A 128 -3.92 21.01 6.26
C ALA A 128 -4.76 21.94 7.14
N SER A 129 -5.60 21.39 8.04
CA SER A 129 -6.39 22.17 9.00
C SER A 129 -5.55 22.75 10.15
N GLY A 130 -4.33 22.25 10.35
CA GLY A 130 -3.47 22.63 11.48
C GLY A 130 -3.85 21.95 12.80
N MET A 131 -4.77 20.98 12.81
CA MET A 131 -5.13 20.22 14.01
C MET A 131 -3.96 19.39 14.53
N VAL A 132 -3.09 18.89 13.64
CA VAL A 132 -1.87 18.17 13.99
C VAL A 132 -0.69 18.72 13.17
N LYS A 133 0.51 18.70 13.76
CA LYS A 133 1.75 19.11 13.08
C LYS A 133 2.20 18.04 12.09
N TYR A 134 2.20 16.80 12.55
CA TYR A 134 2.55 15.60 11.76
C TYR A 134 1.48 14.54 11.88
N ALA A 135 1.24 13.81 10.79
CA ALA A 135 0.40 12.62 10.76
C ALA A 135 1.16 11.46 10.13
N LEU A 136 1.05 10.28 10.72
CA LEU A 136 1.62 9.02 10.24
C LEU A 136 0.50 8.17 9.62
N ALA A 137 0.58 7.94 8.32
CA ALA A 137 -0.35 7.10 7.55
C ALA A 137 0.34 5.81 7.14
N ILE A 138 -0.27 4.67 7.44
CA ILE A 138 0.30 3.34 7.26
C ILE A 138 -0.69 2.45 6.50
N GLY A 139 -0.19 1.64 5.57
CA GLY A 139 -0.88 0.48 5.03
C GLY A 139 -0.08 -0.77 5.37
N SER A 140 -0.71 -1.77 6.00
CA SER A 140 -0.03 -3.00 6.40
C SER A 140 -0.98 -4.18 6.36
N ASP A 141 -0.61 -5.27 5.69
CA ASP A 141 -1.41 -6.49 5.66
C ASP A 141 -0.59 -7.76 5.58
N ILE A 142 -1.17 -8.82 6.17
CA ILE A 142 -0.82 -10.21 5.93
C ILE A 142 -2.05 -10.88 5.29
N ALA A 143 -2.07 -10.86 3.98
CA ALA A 143 -3.21 -11.35 3.22
C ALA A 143 -3.41 -12.86 3.35
N ARG A 144 -4.68 -13.30 3.35
CA ARG A 144 -5.06 -14.71 3.42
C ARG A 144 -5.77 -15.16 2.17
N GLY A 145 -5.27 -16.23 1.54
CA GLY A 145 -5.95 -16.98 0.50
C GLY A 145 -6.27 -18.39 0.99
N ARG A 146 -7.47 -18.90 0.65
CA ARG A 146 -7.85 -20.29 0.95
C ARG A 146 -6.88 -21.24 0.26
N PRO A 147 -6.43 -22.33 0.93
CA PRO A 147 -5.62 -23.36 0.29
C PRO A 147 -6.23 -23.86 -1.03
N GLY A 148 -5.44 -23.85 -2.11
CA GLY A 148 -5.87 -24.22 -3.46
C GLY A 148 -6.70 -23.22 -4.24
N ASP A 149 -7.08 -22.09 -3.65
CA ASP A 149 -7.81 -20.99 -4.30
C ASP A 149 -6.85 -20.09 -5.12
N GLU A 150 -7.40 -19.31 -6.05
CA GLU A 150 -6.64 -18.32 -6.84
C GLU A 150 -5.98 -17.26 -5.96
N LEU A 151 -6.64 -16.84 -4.88
CA LEU A 151 -6.11 -15.87 -3.92
C LEU A 151 -4.89 -16.41 -3.15
N GLU A 152 -4.75 -17.73 -2.98
CA GLU A 152 -3.58 -18.27 -2.33
C GLU A 152 -2.28 -17.93 -3.07
N TYR A 153 -2.34 -17.89 -4.41
CA TYR A 153 -1.18 -17.56 -5.22
C TYR A 153 -0.72 -16.12 -5.02
N THR A 154 -1.66 -15.19 -4.92
CA THR A 154 -1.37 -13.75 -4.95
C THR A 154 -1.28 -13.09 -3.58
N ALA A 155 -1.93 -13.64 -2.54
CA ALA A 155 -1.99 -13.04 -1.21
C ALA A 155 -0.61 -13.01 -0.53
N GLY A 156 0.01 -11.83 -0.48
CA GLY A 156 1.33 -11.55 0.10
C GLY A 156 1.26 -10.82 1.45
N ALA A 157 2.39 -10.35 1.93
CA ALA A 157 2.53 -9.60 3.17
C ALA A 157 3.49 -8.41 2.98
N GLY A 158 3.22 -7.29 3.64
CA GLY A 158 4.07 -6.11 3.62
C GLY A 158 3.43 -4.90 4.24
N ALA A 159 4.22 -3.85 4.48
CA ALA A 159 3.78 -2.59 5.03
C ALA A 159 4.49 -1.41 4.36
N ALA A 160 3.81 -0.26 4.32
CA ALA A 160 4.40 1.01 3.98
C ALA A 160 3.83 2.12 4.85
N ALA A 161 4.65 3.12 5.16
CA ALA A 161 4.32 4.23 6.04
C ALA A 161 4.77 5.56 5.44
N PHE A 162 3.97 6.60 5.66
CA PHE A 162 4.23 7.95 5.19
C PHE A 162 3.97 8.95 6.31
N ILE A 163 4.90 9.90 6.50
CA ILE A 163 4.75 11.01 7.44
C ILE A 163 4.43 12.26 6.62
N LEU A 164 3.30 12.87 6.96
CA LEU A 164 2.77 14.06 6.32
C LEU A 164 2.96 15.27 7.24
N ALA A 165 3.31 16.41 6.64
CA ALA A 165 3.44 17.70 7.29
C ALA A 165 2.87 18.81 6.39
N ARG A 166 2.61 19.99 6.98
CA ARG A 166 2.33 21.16 6.17
C ARG A 166 3.56 21.55 5.35
N SER A 167 3.34 21.90 4.07
CA SER A 167 4.41 22.32 3.18
C SER A 167 5.15 23.57 3.71
N GLY A 168 6.46 23.64 3.47
CA GLY A 168 7.32 24.74 3.84
C GLY A 168 7.94 24.68 5.24
N ILE A 169 7.69 23.62 6.02
CA ILE A 169 8.22 23.49 7.39
C ILE A 169 9.36 22.47 7.52
N HIS A 170 9.58 21.64 6.51
CA HIS A 170 10.63 20.62 6.48
C HIS A 170 11.22 20.44 5.09
N ASP A 171 12.28 19.60 4.99
CA ASP A 171 12.78 19.07 3.73
C ASP A 171 11.68 18.19 3.10
N GLU A 172 10.98 18.73 2.11
CA GLU A 172 9.87 18.06 1.45
C GLU A 172 10.38 16.99 0.49
N ILE A 173 9.82 15.79 0.61
CA ILE A 173 10.07 14.68 -0.32
C ILE A 173 9.16 14.81 -1.54
N ALA A 174 7.87 15.05 -1.30
CA ALA A 174 6.89 15.27 -2.36
C ALA A 174 5.72 16.10 -1.83
N VAL A 175 5.19 17.00 -2.64
CA VAL A 175 3.99 17.82 -2.33
C VAL A 175 2.78 17.23 -3.01
N ILE A 176 1.67 17.14 -2.29
CA ILE A 176 0.40 16.65 -2.81
C ILE A 176 -0.31 17.78 -3.57
N GLU A 177 -0.57 17.55 -4.87
CA GLU A 177 -1.27 18.51 -5.74
C GLU A 177 -2.79 18.44 -5.58
N GLY A 178 -3.30 17.24 -5.35
CA GLY A 178 -4.72 16.99 -5.19
C GLY A 178 -5.04 15.51 -5.12
N SER A 179 -6.27 15.20 -4.78
CA SER A 179 -6.78 13.85 -4.67
C SER A 179 -8.25 13.74 -5.06
N VAL A 180 -8.67 12.51 -5.38
CA VAL A 180 -10.06 12.15 -5.67
C VAL A 180 -10.35 10.81 -5.03
N SER A 181 -11.54 10.66 -4.45
CA SER A 181 -12.13 9.37 -4.09
C SER A 181 -13.34 9.10 -4.97
N TYR A 182 -13.47 7.87 -5.44
CA TYR A 182 -14.62 7.38 -6.19
C TYR A 182 -15.11 6.09 -5.52
N VAL A 183 -16.31 6.11 -4.97
CA VAL A 183 -16.85 5.04 -4.10
C VAL A 183 -18.24 4.65 -4.54
N THR A 184 -18.53 3.36 -4.51
CA THR A 184 -19.88 2.77 -4.68
C THR A 184 -20.04 1.62 -3.71
N ASP A 185 -21.27 1.13 -3.52
CA ASP A 185 -21.52 -0.18 -2.91
C ASP A 185 -21.51 -1.25 -4.01
N THR A 186 -20.38 -1.92 -4.20
CA THR A 186 -20.20 -2.98 -5.20
C THR A 186 -19.67 -4.25 -4.53
N PRO A 187 -20.49 -5.31 -4.40
CA PRO A 187 -20.12 -6.52 -3.67
C PRO A 187 -19.26 -7.46 -4.52
N ASP A 188 -18.00 -7.10 -4.76
CA ASP A 188 -17.06 -7.86 -5.57
C ASP A 188 -16.17 -8.81 -4.76
N PHE A 189 -15.87 -8.45 -3.50
CA PHE A 189 -15.00 -9.20 -2.59
C PHE A 189 -15.37 -8.82 -1.14
N TRP A 190 -15.51 -9.81 -0.26
CA TRP A 190 -15.89 -9.58 1.14
C TRP A 190 -15.46 -10.74 2.05
N ARG A 191 -15.41 -10.48 3.35
CA ARG A 191 -15.26 -11.49 4.39
C ARG A 191 -16.18 -11.14 5.56
N ARG A 192 -17.13 -12.00 5.87
CA ARG A 192 -18.03 -11.83 7.03
C ARG A 192 -17.30 -12.25 8.31
N GLU A 193 -17.82 -11.77 9.44
CA GLU A 193 -17.36 -12.23 10.76
C GLU A 193 -17.45 -13.76 10.86
N GLY A 194 -16.44 -14.37 11.52
CA GLY A 194 -16.33 -15.82 11.64
C GLY A 194 -15.80 -16.55 10.40
N GLN A 195 -15.66 -15.88 9.27
CA GLN A 195 -15.00 -16.45 8.08
C GLN A 195 -13.49 -16.25 8.14
N ILE A 196 -12.73 -17.31 7.88
CA ILE A 196 -11.26 -17.27 7.86
C ILE A 196 -10.75 -16.65 6.55
N TYR A 197 -11.39 -16.98 5.44
CA TYR A 197 -11.00 -16.58 4.10
C TYR A 197 -12.01 -15.66 3.45
N PRO A 198 -11.56 -14.69 2.63
CA PRO A 198 -12.47 -13.86 1.86
C PRO A 198 -13.16 -14.67 0.76
N MET A 199 -14.34 -14.18 0.38
CA MET A 199 -15.11 -14.60 -0.79
C MET A 199 -14.95 -13.55 -1.88
N HIS A 200 -14.90 -13.95 -3.14
CA HIS A 200 -14.86 -13.04 -4.29
C HIS A 200 -15.82 -13.48 -5.40
N TYR A 201 -16.25 -12.51 -6.18
CA TYR A 201 -17.24 -12.74 -7.23
C TYR A 201 -16.59 -12.82 -8.62
N TYR A 202 -15.46 -13.52 -8.72
CA TYR A 202 -14.74 -13.81 -9.97
C TYR A 202 -14.57 -12.59 -10.90
N ARG A 203 -15.19 -12.65 -12.10
CA ARG A 203 -15.07 -11.59 -13.11
C ARG A 203 -15.56 -10.21 -12.65
N PHE A 204 -16.48 -10.16 -11.70
CA PHE A 204 -17.01 -8.93 -11.12
C PHE A 204 -15.94 -8.12 -10.39
N THR A 205 -14.93 -8.79 -9.85
CA THR A 205 -13.77 -8.14 -9.21
C THR A 205 -12.96 -7.31 -10.22
N GLY A 206 -12.90 -7.73 -11.49
CA GLY A 206 -12.27 -6.94 -12.58
C GLY A 206 -13.20 -5.87 -13.12
N GLU A 207 -14.29 -6.27 -13.73
CA GLU A 207 -15.35 -5.38 -14.22
C GLU A 207 -16.69 -5.83 -13.61
N PRO A 208 -17.47 -4.92 -13.00
CA PRO A 208 -17.32 -3.47 -12.98
C PRO A 208 -16.45 -2.91 -11.84
N ALA A 209 -15.87 -3.74 -10.96
CA ALA A 209 -15.23 -3.22 -9.76
C ALA A 209 -13.89 -2.53 -10.03
N TYR A 210 -12.79 -3.25 -10.17
CA TYR A 210 -11.43 -2.70 -10.24
C TYR A 210 -11.23 -1.66 -11.35
N PHE A 211 -11.51 -2.04 -12.59
CA PHE A 211 -11.24 -1.19 -13.75
C PHE A 211 -12.09 0.08 -13.77
N ASN A 212 -13.39 -0.05 -13.47
CA ASN A 212 -14.29 1.08 -13.45
C ASN A 212 -13.91 2.11 -12.39
N HIS A 213 -13.60 1.66 -11.16
CA HIS A 213 -13.30 2.57 -10.05
C HIS A 213 -11.98 3.30 -10.25
N ILE A 214 -10.92 2.60 -10.65
CA ILE A 214 -9.62 3.23 -10.91
C ILE A 214 -9.72 4.22 -12.08
N ARG A 215 -10.36 3.84 -13.20
CA ARG A 215 -10.53 4.77 -14.33
C ARG A 215 -11.27 6.04 -13.91
N ASN A 216 -12.37 5.92 -13.21
CA ASN A 216 -13.13 7.10 -12.77
C ASN A 216 -12.36 7.98 -11.80
N ALA A 217 -11.64 7.41 -10.84
CA ALA A 217 -10.83 8.19 -9.91
C ALA A 217 -9.70 8.93 -10.64
N VAL A 218 -8.97 8.24 -11.51
CA VAL A 218 -7.82 8.81 -12.25
C VAL A 218 -8.26 9.87 -13.25
N LEU A 219 -9.29 9.60 -14.07
CA LEU A 219 -9.79 10.57 -15.05
C LEU A 219 -10.29 11.84 -14.36
N ARG A 220 -11.04 11.72 -13.26
CA ARG A 220 -11.50 12.86 -12.47
C ARG A 220 -10.35 13.64 -11.85
N LEU A 221 -9.29 12.96 -11.38
CA LEU A 221 -8.11 13.64 -10.85
C LEU A 221 -7.40 14.43 -11.94
N MET A 222 -7.16 13.82 -13.10
CA MET A 222 -6.52 14.48 -14.23
C MET A 222 -7.33 15.69 -14.71
N ASP A 223 -8.64 15.55 -14.83
CA ASP A 223 -9.55 16.65 -15.20
C ASP A 223 -9.49 17.80 -14.20
N ASN A 224 -9.60 17.50 -12.90
CA ASN A 224 -9.55 18.50 -11.82
C ASN A 224 -8.24 19.28 -11.75
N LEU A 225 -7.13 18.67 -12.20
CA LEU A 225 -5.80 19.28 -12.18
C LEU A 225 -5.34 19.79 -13.55
N GLY A 226 -6.12 19.58 -14.62
CA GLY A 226 -5.75 19.92 -15.99
C GLY A 226 -4.57 19.10 -16.51
N LEU A 227 -4.42 17.86 -16.03
CA LEU A 227 -3.30 16.97 -16.37
C LEU A 227 -3.71 15.89 -17.37
N LYS A 228 -2.72 15.36 -18.08
CA LYS A 228 -2.85 14.25 -19.03
C LYS A 228 -1.83 13.15 -18.70
N PRO A 229 -1.97 11.93 -19.23
CA PRO A 229 -1.09 10.81 -18.89
C PRO A 229 0.40 11.09 -19.11
N SER A 230 0.76 11.91 -20.10
CA SER A 230 2.16 12.28 -20.37
C SER A 230 2.78 13.21 -19.32
N ASP A 231 2.01 13.80 -18.42
CA ASP A 231 2.50 14.73 -17.40
C ASP A 231 3.01 13.97 -16.15
N PHE A 232 2.79 12.65 -16.08
CA PHE A 232 3.27 11.80 -15.02
C PHE A 232 4.52 11.03 -15.43
N ASN A 233 5.55 11.07 -14.58
CA ASN A 233 6.78 10.29 -14.74
C ASN A 233 6.61 8.87 -14.20
N HIS A 234 5.88 8.74 -13.09
CA HIS A 234 5.58 7.46 -12.46
C HIS A 234 4.09 7.33 -12.17
N VAL A 235 3.56 6.13 -12.37
CA VAL A 235 2.18 5.80 -11.99
C VAL A 235 2.15 4.47 -11.24
N VAL A 236 1.39 4.46 -10.16
CA VAL A 236 1.21 3.31 -9.28
C VAL A 236 -0.27 2.99 -9.19
N PHE A 237 -0.63 1.76 -9.53
CA PHE A 237 -1.98 1.25 -9.38
C PHE A 237 -2.01 0.17 -8.29
N HIS A 238 -3.15 0.00 -7.65
CA HIS A 238 -3.38 -1.21 -6.86
C HIS A 238 -3.16 -2.45 -7.73
N GLN A 239 -2.53 -3.49 -7.17
CA GLN A 239 -2.03 -4.62 -7.92
C GLN A 239 -2.47 -5.97 -7.32
N PRO A 240 -3.72 -6.41 -7.61
CA PRO A 240 -4.21 -7.71 -7.12
C PRO A 240 -3.51 -8.89 -7.81
N ASN A 241 -2.99 -8.68 -9.01
CA ASN A 241 -2.18 -9.58 -9.83
C ASN A 241 -1.34 -8.76 -10.81
N ALA A 242 -0.45 -9.39 -11.58
CA ALA A 242 0.42 -8.69 -12.52
C ALA A 242 -0.31 -8.10 -13.74
N LYS A 243 -1.49 -8.61 -14.09
CA LYS A 243 -2.22 -8.24 -15.32
C LYS A 243 -3.04 -6.96 -15.16
N PHE A 244 -3.81 -6.84 -14.08
CA PHE A 244 -4.78 -5.76 -13.88
C PHE A 244 -4.17 -4.36 -13.91
N PRO A 245 -3.08 -4.05 -13.17
CA PRO A 245 -2.47 -2.71 -13.21
C PRO A 245 -1.94 -2.34 -14.59
N GLN A 246 -1.43 -3.32 -15.36
CA GLN A 246 -0.95 -3.08 -16.71
C GLN A 246 -2.10 -2.82 -17.69
N GLU A 247 -3.23 -3.51 -17.55
CA GLU A 247 -4.42 -3.29 -18.40
C GLU A 247 -5.05 -1.93 -18.12
N VAL A 248 -5.24 -1.55 -16.85
CA VAL A 248 -5.80 -0.24 -16.50
C VAL A 248 -4.86 0.89 -16.95
N ALA A 249 -3.54 0.74 -16.77
CA ALA A 249 -2.55 1.70 -17.24
C ALA A 249 -2.69 1.95 -18.76
N ARG A 250 -2.71 0.88 -19.56
CA ARG A 250 -2.89 0.98 -21.01
C ARG A 250 -4.23 1.63 -21.39
N SER A 251 -5.31 1.28 -20.72
CA SER A 251 -6.63 1.86 -20.99
C SER A 251 -6.72 3.36 -20.70
N LEU A 252 -5.87 3.87 -19.80
CA LEU A 252 -5.73 5.27 -19.43
C LEU A 252 -4.66 6.03 -20.25
N GLY A 253 -3.96 5.34 -21.17
CA GLY A 253 -2.94 5.95 -22.04
C GLY A 253 -1.55 6.05 -21.40
N PHE A 254 -1.28 5.36 -20.31
CA PHE A 254 0.05 5.29 -19.70
C PHE A 254 0.94 4.26 -20.40
N LYS A 255 2.24 4.57 -20.49
CA LYS A 255 3.26 3.72 -21.08
C LYS A 255 3.91 2.81 -20.04
N PRO A 256 4.49 1.65 -20.43
CA PRO A 256 5.15 0.72 -19.52
C PRO A 256 6.24 1.36 -18.64
N GLU A 257 7.00 2.32 -19.20
CA GLU A 257 8.07 3.02 -18.48
C GLU A 257 7.55 3.78 -17.25
N GLN A 258 6.30 4.25 -17.30
CA GLN A 258 5.69 5.03 -16.21
C GLN A 258 5.25 4.15 -15.03
N TYR A 259 4.82 2.89 -15.28
CA TYR A 259 4.28 2.05 -14.20
C TYR A 259 5.20 0.90 -13.76
N LYS A 260 6.26 0.56 -14.51
CA LYS A 260 7.12 -0.58 -14.20
C LYS A 260 7.76 -0.54 -12.81
N THR A 261 8.13 0.65 -12.33
CA THR A 261 8.80 0.82 -11.03
C THR A 261 7.86 0.50 -9.87
N GLY A 262 6.58 0.87 -9.98
CA GLY A 262 5.57 0.59 -8.96
C GLY A 262 4.95 -0.80 -9.06
N LEU A 263 5.27 -1.59 -10.11
CA LEU A 263 4.70 -2.92 -10.34
C LEU A 263 5.48 -3.99 -9.56
N LEU A 264 5.16 -4.17 -8.29
CA LEU A 264 5.88 -5.06 -7.36
C LEU A 264 5.22 -6.45 -7.22
N VAL A 265 3.95 -6.57 -7.56
CA VAL A 265 3.16 -7.78 -7.34
C VAL A 265 3.76 -9.05 -7.95
N PRO A 266 4.50 -9.05 -9.08
CA PRO A 266 5.14 -10.26 -9.58
C PRO A 266 6.11 -10.90 -8.58
N LEU A 267 6.76 -10.08 -7.73
CA LEU A 267 7.86 -10.46 -6.84
C LEU A 267 7.46 -10.60 -5.37
N ILE A 268 6.38 -9.94 -4.94
CA ILE A 268 5.97 -9.94 -3.52
C ILE A 268 4.52 -10.34 -3.29
N GLY A 269 3.75 -10.53 -4.36
CA GLY A 269 2.31 -10.74 -4.28
C GLY A 269 1.53 -9.46 -3.96
N ASN A 270 0.22 -9.59 -3.83
CA ASN A 270 -0.66 -8.51 -3.41
C ASN A 270 -0.55 -8.33 -1.89
N THR A 271 -0.07 -7.18 -1.46
CA THR A 271 0.05 -6.78 -0.04
C THR A 271 -1.13 -5.94 0.43
N TYR A 272 -2.26 -6.00 -0.28
CA TYR A 272 -3.56 -5.41 0.05
C TYR A 272 -3.45 -3.91 0.38
N ALA A 273 -3.75 -3.49 1.62
CA ALA A 273 -3.70 -2.06 1.99
C ALA A 273 -2.32 -1.42 1.81
N ALA A 274 -1.24 -2.22 1.84
CA ALA A 274 0.12 -1.75 1.56
C ALA A 274 0.46 -1.70 0.06
N ALA A 275 -0.31 -2.34 -0.83
CA ALA A 275 0.12 -2.56 -2.21
C ALA A 275 0.42 -1.27 -3.00
N SER A 276 -0.51 -0.31 -2.99
CA SER A 276 -0.31 0.99 -3.64
C SER A 276 0.76 1.83 -2.93
N LEU A 277 0.85 1.73 -1.61
CA LEU A 277 1.80 2.49 -0.81
C LEU A 277 3.24 1.99 -0.97
N LEU A 278 3.46 0.67 -1.04
CA LEU A 278 4.77 0.09 -1.39
C LEU A 278 5.18 0.49 -2.80
N GLY A 279 4.25 0.49 -3.74
CA GLY A 279 4.49 0.98 -5.10
C GLY A 279 4.88 2.46 -5.13
N LEU A 280 4.23 3.31 -4.31
CA LEU A 280 4.60 4.72 -4.15
C LEU A 280 6.00 4.86 -3.54
N ALA A 281 6.32 4.11 -2.49
CA ALA A 281 7.64 4.12 -1.88
C ALA A 281 8.74 3.70 -2.89
N ALA A 282 8.49 2.66 -3.71
CA ALA A 282 9.40 2.24 -4.77
C ALA A 282 9.56 3.31 -5.87
N ALA A 283 8.49 4.03 -6.22
CA ALA A 283 8.57 5.15 -7.15
C ALA A 283 9.42 6.30 -6.56
N LEU A 284 9.23 6.67 -5.30
CA LEU A 284 10.03 7.68 -4.61
C LEU A 284 11.51 7.29 -4.50
N ASP A 285 11.81 5.99 -4.36
CA ASP A 285 13.19 5.49 -4.29
C ASP A 285 14.02 5.79 -5.56
N VAL A 286 13.37 6.07 -6.69
CA VAL A 286 14.05 6.34 -7.98
C VAL A 286 13.72 7.72 -8.57
N SER A 287 12.70 8.40 -8.06
CA SER A 287 12.24 9.68 -8.61
C SER A 287 13.25 10.80 -8.43
N LYS A 288 13.20 11.77 -9.34
CA LYS A 288 14.01 13.00 -9.29
C LYS A 288 13.14 14.19 -8.89
N PRO A 289 13.72 15.24 -8.34
CA PRO A 289 13.00 16.50 -8.11
C PRO A 289 12.30 17.00 -9.38
N GLY A 290 11.08 17.50 -9.23
CA GLY A 290 10.22 17.94 -10.32
C GLY A 290 9.39 16.84 -10.99
N GLU A 291 9.70 15.56 -10.79
CA GLU A 291 8.91 14.46 -11.34
C GLU A 291 7.55 14.35 -10.65
N ARG A 292 6.55 13.96 -11.43
CA ARG A 292 5.17 13.79 -10.95
C ARG A 292 4.81 12.32 -10.85
N ILE A 293 4.19 11.95 -9.72
CA ILE A 293 3.74 10.60 -9.43
C ILE A 293 2.21 10.58 -9.29
N LEU A 294 1.55 9.64 -9.97
CA LEU A 294 0.16 9.27 -9.74
C LEU A 294 0.10 8.00 -8.90
N VAL A 295 -0.69 8.01 -7.84
CA VAL A 295 -1.07 6.79 -7.10
C VAL A 295 -2.57 6.58 -7.23
N ALA A 296 -2.98 5.40 -7.66
CA ALA A 296 -4.38 5.01 -7.68
C ALA A 296 -4.57 3.66 -6.96
N SER A 297 -5.19 3.73 -5.78
CA SER A 297 -5.58 2.55 -5.01
C SER A 297 -6.90 1.98 -5.51
N PHE A 298 -7.19 0.77 -5.07
CA PHE A 298 -8.52 0.17 -5.19
C PHE A 298 -8.76 -0.69 -3.95
N GLY A 299 -9.94 -0.59 -3.39
CA GLY A 299 -10.44 -1.46 -2.34
C GLY A 299 -11.80 -2.02 -2.74
N SER A 300 -11.96 -3.31 -2.54
CA SER A 300 -13.22 -4.00 -2.82
C SER A 300 -14.34 -3.49 -1.93
N GLY A 301 -15.55 -3.54 -2.44
CA GLY A 301 -16.69 -3.04 -1.74
C GLY A 301 -17.53 -1.95 -2.42
N ALA A 302 -17.08 -1.03 -3.24
CA ALA A 302 -15.77 -0.81 -3.78
C ALA A 302 -15.40 0.68 -3.81
N GLY A 303 -14.12 0.99 -3.89
CA GLY A 303 -13.66 2.37 -4.01
C GLY A 303 -12.22 2.47 -4.54
N SER A 304 -11.89 3.65 -5.08
CA SER A 304 -10.55 4.00 -5.54
C SER A 304 -10.22 5.42 -5.11
N ASP A 305 -9.01 5.63 -4.58
CA ASP A 305 -8.41 6.96 -4.45
C ASP A 305 -7.41 7.16 -5.58
N ALA A 306 -7.36 8.37 -6.10
CA ALA A 306 -6.29 8.83 -6.98
C ALA A 306 -5.64 10.07 -6.34
N ILE A 307 -4.30 10.07 -6.23
CA ILE A 307 -3.50 11.12 -5.61
C ILE A 307 -2.38 11.52 -6.57
N SER A 308 -2.22 12.83 -6.82
CA SER A 308 -1.09 13.38 -7.58
C SER A 308 -0.10 14.04 -6.65
N LEU A 309 1.20 13.77 -6.88
CA LEU A 309 2.31 14.31 -6.09
C LEU A 309 3.41 14.85 -7.03
N VAL A 310 4.06 15.91 -6.61
CA VAL A 310 5.29 16.42 -7.25
C VAL A 310 6.47 16.25 -6.30
N VAL A 311 7.48 15.53 -6.75
CA VAL A 311 8.71 15.26 -5.99
C VAL A 311 9.52 16.54 -5.81
N LYS A 312 10.12 16.72 -4.62
CA LYS A 312 10.90 17.89 -4.23
C LYS A 312 12.34 17.53 -3.94
N ASP A 313 13.22 18.55 -3.88
CA ASP A 313 14.66 18.39 -3.65
C ASP A 313 15.02 17.69 -2.33
N GLY A 314 14.13 17.75 -1.33
CA GLY A 314 14.30 17.04 -0.06
C GLY A 314 14.51 15.54 -0.21
N ILE A 315 14.00 14.92 -1.28
CA ILE A 315 14.17 13.48 -1.55
C ILE A 315 15.66 13.10 -1.65
N GLU A 316 16.49 13.93 -2.26
CA GLU A 316 17.91 13.64 -2.45
C GLU A 316 18.69 13.61 -1.13
N LYS A 317 18.22 14.35 -0.12
CA LYS A 317 18.85 14.43 1.20
C LYS A 317 18.51 13.23 2.10
N VAL A 318 17.37 12.57 1.86
CA VAL A 318 16.83 11.61 2.81
C VAL A 318 16.65 10.20 2.26
N ARG A 319 16.65 10.02 0.94
CA ARG A 319 16.39 8.74 0.27
C ARG A 319 17.19 7.59 0.87
N ASP A 320 18.48 7.78 1.07
CA ASP A 320 19.41 6.74 1.48
C ASP A 320 19.55 6.59 3.02
N LEU A 321 18.72 7.30 3.81
CA LEU A 321 18.72 7.19 5.27
C LEU A 321 18.03 5.93 5.80
N ALA A 322 17.29 5.22 4.94
CA ALA A 322 16.65 3.96 5.26
C ALA A 322 16.67 3.05 4.02
N PRO A 323 16.49 1.72 4.18
CA PRO A 323 16.45 0.80 3.05
C PRO A 323 15.43 1.21 2.00
N LYS A 324 15.75 0.98 0.73
CA LYS A 324 14.84 1.10 -0.40
C LYS A 324 13.95 -0.14 -0.49
N ILE A 325 12.83 -0.03 -1.19
CA ILE A 325 11.90 -1.17 -1.36
C ILE A 325 12.60 -2.36 -2.05
N MET A 326 13.43 -2.06 -3.05
CA MET A 326 14.17 -3.12 -3.76
C MET A 326 15.24 -3.80 -2.90
N ASP A 327 15.73 -3.17 -1.82
CA ASP A 327 16.65 -3.80 -0.88
C ASP A 327 15.97 -4.93 -0.09
N TYR A 328 14.67 -4.76 0.25
CA TYR A 328 13.86 -5.83 0.85
C TYR A 328 13.49 -6.91 -0.17
N ILE A 329 13.16 -6.53 -1.40
CA ILE A 329 12.74 -7.47 -2.44
C ILE A 329 13.91 -8.34 -2.90
N SER A 330 15.12 -7.77 -3.03
CA SER A 330 16.32 -8.50 -3.46
C SER A 330 16.83 -9.51 -2.45
N LYS A 331 16.66 -9.23 -1.16
CA LYS A 331 16.99 -10.15 -0.06
C LYS A 331 15.83 -11.11 0.16
N ARG A 332 16.04 -12.40 -0.12
CA ARG A 332 14.96 -13.37 -0.01
C ARG A 332 15.47 -14.76 0.36
N ILE A 333 14.67 -15.45 1.17
CA ILE A 333 14.86 -16.87 1.53
C ILE A 333 13.61 -17.60 1.06
N TYR A 334 13.81 -18.61 0.21
CA TYR A 334 12.70 -19.42 -0.27
C TYR A 334 12.28 -20.45 0.78
N VAL A 335 10.96 -20.61 0.90
CA VAL A 335 10.33 -21.65 1.71
C VAL A 335 9.53 -22.59 0.79
N ASP A 336 9.42 -23.84 1.19
CA ASP A 336 8.50 -24.78 0.58
C ASP A 336 7.06 -24.59 1.07
N TYR A 337 6.13 -25.34 0.50
CA TYR A 337 4.72 -25.23 0.87
C TYR A 337 4.45 -25.66 2.32
N ALA A 338 5.18 -26.64 2.87
CA ALA A 338 4.99 -27.11 4.25
C ALA A 338 5.37 -26.02 5.26
N LEU A 339 6.51 -25.35 5.07
CA LEU A 339 6.91 -24.20 5.90
C LEU A 339 5.94 -23.03 5.73
N TYR A 340 5.53 -22.71 4.50
CA TYR A 340 4.52 -21.67 4.26
C TYR A 340 3.22 -21.96 4.99
N ALA A 341 2.69 -23.17 4.87
CA ALA A 341 1.46 -23.58 5.56
C ALA A 341 1.61 -23.51 7.09
N LYS A 342 2.76 -23.91 7.63
CA LYS A 342 3.08 -23.79 9.07
C LYS A 342 3.07 -22.32 9.52
N TYR A 343 3.77 -21.42 8.80
CA TYR A 343 3.83 -20.01 9.16
C TYR A 343 2.48 -19.30 9.05
N ARG A 344 1.61 -19.79 8.18
CA ARG A 344 0.26 -19.24 7.97
C ARG A 344 -0.82 -19.96 8.79
N ASN A 345 -0.43 -20.85 9.71
CA ASN A 345 -1.34 -21.62 10.58
C ASN A 345 -2.35 -22.48 9.82
N LYS A 346 -2.04 -22.89 8.60
CA LYS A 346 -2.96 -23.61 7.71
C LYS A 346 -3.16 -25.09 8.04
N PHE A 347 -2.35 -25.66 8.94
CA PHE A 347 -2.49 -27.04 9.39
C PHE A 347 -3.56 -27.22 10.49
N ASN A 348 -4.04 -26.13 11.08
CA ASN A 348 -5.00 -26.14 12.18
C ASN A 348 -6.40 -25.66 11.73
N GLU A 349 -6.61 -25.55 10.41
CA GLU A 349 -7.83 -25.05 9.81
C GLU A 349 -8.62 -26.12 9.06
#